data_d5c385aba55a712a53951f4bbd64420a
#
_entry.id   d5c385aba55a712a53951f4bbd64420a
#
_cell.length_a   1.000
_cell.length_b   1.000
_cell.length_c   1.000
_cell.angle_alpha   90.00
_cell.angle_beta   90.00
_cell.angle_gamma   90.00
#
_symmetry.space_group_name_H-M   'P 1'
#
loop_
_entity.id
_entity.type
_entity.pdbx_description
1 polymer ?
#
loop_
_entity_poly.entity_id
_entity_poly.type
_entity_poly.pdbx_seq_one_letter_code
_entity_poly.pdbx_strand_id
1 'polypeptide(L)'
;MLNRREAFAGFALTFGAVSFGLTTTAAAQSLTWAPTALTPAQARTVDAAAELVVPATDTPGARAVGVPQFIDRALGGWCDPAQAKLLREGLDGLDADAKAAHGAAFAEMTSAQQTALLTRYDDVRAPQRRFFALLKELTTIGYFTSKAGATVALRYDPVPGDYRGCVPLKEIGRGWATT
;
A
#
# COMPACT_ATOMS: atom_id res chain seq x y z
N MET A 1 -58.53 5.12 15.89
CA MET A 1 -57.71 3.96 16.25
C MET A 1 -57.13 3.39 14.98
N LEU A 2 -55.88 3.65 14.71
CA LEU A 2 -55.17 3.13 13.54
C LEU A 2 -54.95 1.64 13.69
N ASN A 3 -55.41 0.84 12.70
CA ASN A 3 -55.32 -0.60 12.70
C ASN A 3 -53.87 -1.04 12.37
N ARG A 4 -53.40 -2.13 13.00
CA ARG A 4 -52.02 -2.64 12.82
C ARG A 4 -51.61 -2.90 11.36
N ARG A 5 -52.60 -3.12 10.46
CA ARG A 5 -52.36 -3.27 9.03
C ARG A 5 -52.01 -1.95 8.32
N GLU A 6 -52.53 -0.83 8.79
CA GLU A 6 -52.23 0.50 8.21
C GLU A 6 -50.83 1.01 8.65
N ALA A 7 -50.34 0.61 9.81
CA ALA A 7 -49.00 0.94 10.27
C ALA A 7 -47.92 0.24 9.43
N PHE A 8 -48.19 -0.99 8.90
CA PHE A 8 -47.25 -1.68 8.03
C PHE A 8 -47.23 -1.14 6.59
N ALA A 9 -48.31 -0.59 6.09
CA ALA A 9 -48.36 0.00 4.77
C ALA A 9 -47.60 1.33 4.68
N GLY A 10 -47.55 2.09 5.79
CA GLY A 10 -46.77 3.33 5.88
C GLY A 10 -45.26 3.10 5.99
N PHE A 11 -44.82 1.94 6.51
CA PHE A 11 -43.38 1.63 6.67
C PHE A 11 -42.74 1.10 5.39
N ALA A 12 -43.52 0.54 4.47
CA ALA A 12 -43.01 0.00 3.21
C ALA A 12 -42.71 1.07 2.15
N LEU A 13 -43.24 2.29 2.29
CA LEU A 13 -43.04 3.40 1.32
C LEU A 13 -41.86 4.31 1.67
N THR A 14 -41.31 4.22 2.89
CA THR A 14 -40.14 5.05 3.30
C THR A 14 -38.78 4.33 3.21
N PHE A 15 -38.76 2.99 2.99
CA PHE A 15 -37.52 2.23 2.82
C PHE A 15 -37.19 1.88 1.36
N GLY A 16 -37.98 2.32 0.42
CA GLY A 16 -37.89 1.94 -0.99
C GLY A 16 -37.12 2.85 -1.92
N ALA A 17 -36.34 3.82 -1.44
CA ALA A 17 -35.54 4.67 -2.32
C ALA A 17 -34.34 5.33 -1.65
N VAL A 18 -33.57 4.56 -0.89
CA VAL A 18 -32.20 4.98 -0.57
C VAL A 18 -31.26 3.86 -1.00
N SER A 19 -31.24 3.59 -2.30
CA SER A 19 -30.01 3.09 -2.92
C SER A 19 -29.02 4.25 -2.84
N PHE A 20 -28.44 4.46 -1.66
CA PHE A 20 -27.17 5.13 -1.56
C PHE A 20 -26.17 4.22 -2.24
N GLY A 21 -26.01 4.41 -3.54
CA GLY A 21 -24.76 4.16 -4.21
C GLY A 21 -23.74 5.06 -3.53
N LEU A 22 -23.23 4.62 -2.39
CA LEU A 22 -21.94 5.07 -1.90
C LEU A 22 -20.90 4.51 -2.88
N THR A 23 -20.86 5.11 -4.06
CA THR A 23 -19.61 5.24 -4.77
C THR A 23 -18.75 6.11 -3.85
N THR A 24 -18.08 5.51 -2.88
CA THR A 24 -16.88 6.10 -2.31
C THR A 24 -15.88 6.18 -3.44
N THR A 25 -15.97 7.22 -4.26
CA THR A 25 -14.85 7.73 -5.02
C THR A 25 -13.78 7.95 -3.96
N ALA A 26 -12.77 7.10 -3.95
CA ALA A 26 -11.58 7.34 -3.15
C ALA A 26 -11.10 8.73 -3.59
N ALA A 27 -11.29 9.72 -2.73
CA ALA A 27 -10.83 11.07 -3.01
C ALA A 27 -9.34 10.93 -3.30
N ALA A 28 -8.89 11.41 -4.45
CA ALA A 28 -7.49 11.37 -4.84
C ALA A 28 -6.71 12.00 -3.70
N GLN A 29 -5.99 11.17 -2.93
CA GLN A 29 -5.26 11.64 -1.75
C GLN A 29 -4.17 12.56 -2.25
N SER A 30 -4.22 13.82 -1.85
CA SER A 30 -3.18 14.79 -2.15
C SER A 30 -1.88 14.31 -1.49
N LEU A 31 -0.80 14.24 -2.29
CA LEU A 31 0.51 13.94 -1.74
C LEU A 31 0.89 15.00 -0.70
N THR A 32 1.37 14.57 0.45
CA THR A 32 1.86 15.46 1.51
C THR A 32 3.31 15.92 1.26
N TRP A 33 3.90 15.50 0.14
CA TRP A 33 5.30 15.77 -0.24
C TRP A 33 5.41 15.98 -1.75
N ALA A 34 6.50 16.63 -2.18
CA ALA A 34 6.81 16.87 -3.59
C ALA A 34 7.81 15.80 -4.09
N PRO A 35 7.45 14.96 -5.07
CA PRO A 35 8.37 13.99 -5.66
C PRO A 35 9.46 14.70 -6.48
N THR A 36 10.65 14.10 -6.51
CA THR A 36 11.84 14.61 -7.21
C THR A 36 12.25 13.75 -8.41
N ALA A 37 12.14 12.43 -8.28
CA ALA A 37 12.50 11.46 -9.31
C ALA A 37 11.28 10.83 -9.99
N LEU A 38 10.11 10.86 -9.33
CA LEU A 38 8.83 10.39 -9.84
C LEU A 38 7.97 11.56 -10.34
N THR A 39 7.09 11.29 -11.29
CA THR A 39 5.99 12.21 -11.59
C THR A 39 4.96 12.22 -10.46
N PRO A 40 4.14 13.28 -10.30
CA PRO A 40 3.07 13.28 -9.30
C PRO A 40 2.07 12.12 -9.44
N ALA A 41 1.82 11.64 -10.66
CA ALA A 41 0.97 10.47 -10.89
C ALA A 41 1.64 9.20 -10.38
N GLN A 42 2.88 8.94 -10.78
CA GLN A 42 3.66 7.79 -10.32
C GLN A 42 3.81 7.78 -8.79
N ALA A 43 4.03 8.94 -8.17
CA ALA A 43 4.13 9.09 -6.72
C ALA A 43 2.84 8.68 -6.00
N ARG A 44 1.65 9.06 -6.53
CA ARG A 44 0.36 8.59 -5.97
C ARG A 44 0.18 7.09 -6.13
N THR A 45 0.60 6.53 -7.26
CA THR A 45 0.55 5.09 -7.50
C THR A 45 1.47 4.33 -6.55
N VAL A 46 2.70 4.80 -6.31
CA VAL A 46 3.63 4.24 -5.31
C VAL A 46 3.03 4.34 -3.91
N ASP A 47 2.46 5.50 -3.54
CA ASP A 47 1.87 5.72 -2.23
C ASP A 47 0.74 4.72 -1.92
N ALA A 48 -0.15 4.50 -2.89
CA ALA A 48 -1.23 3.53 -2.76
C ALA A 48 -0.71 2.07 -2.76
N ALA A 49 0.22 1.73 -3.66
CA ALA A 49 0.74 0.38 -3.78
C ALA A 49 1.60 -0.04 -2.58
N ALA A 50 2.46 0.85 -2.07
CA ALA A 50 3.30 0.58 -0.90
C ALA A 50 2.46 0.33 0.35
N GLU A 51 1.37 1.08 0.56
CA GLU A 51 0.44 0.88 1.68
C GLU A 51 -0.31 -0.45 1.59
N LEU A 52 -0.56 -0.99 0.38
CA LEU A 52 -1.15 -2.31 0.21
C LEU A 52 -0.13 -3.44 0.45
N VAL A 53 1.15 -3.20 0.18
CA VAL A 53 2.22 -4.18 0.45
C VAL A 53 2.50 -4.27 1.95
N VAL A 54 2.55 -3.14 2.66
CA VAL A 54 2.73 -3.08 4.11
C VAL A 54 1.65 -2.17 4.69
N PRO A 55 0.47 -2.72 4.97
CA PRO A 55 -0.65 -1.94 5.50
C PRO A 55 -0.47 -1.60 6.98
N ALA A 56 -1.16 -0.56 7.42
CA ALA A 56 -1.28 -0.25 8.84
C ALA A 56 -2.10 -1.34 9.55
N THR A 57 -1.53 -1.90 10.62
CA THR A 57 -2.15 -2.90 11.49
C THR A 57 -1.94 -2.49 12.95
N ASP A 58 -1.33 -3.35 13.77
CA ASP A 58 -0.75 -3.02 15.07
C ASP A 58 0.56 -2.23 14.94
N THR A 59 1.11 -2.17 13.72
CA THR A 59 2.27 -1.37 13.35
C THR A 59 1.90 -0.33 12.30
N PRO A 60 2.64 0.81 12.21
CA PRO A 60 2.38 1.82 11.18
C PRO A 60 2.53 1.24 9.77
N GLY A 61 1.67 1.65 8.83
CA GLY A 61 1.78 1.26 7.42
C GLY A 61 2.92 1.97 6.69
N ALA A 62 3.21 1.51 5.47
CA ALA A 62 4.31 2.02 4.64
C ALA A 62 4.24 3.53 4.38
N ARG A 63 3.04 4.06 4.17
CA ARG A 63 2.80 5.49 3.98
C ARG A 63 3.19 6.29 5.22
N ALA A 64 2.78 5.84 6.39
CA ALA A 64 3.02 6.55 7.65
C ALA A 64 4.51 6.64 8.01
N VAL A 65 5.33 5.70 7.56
CA VAL A 65 6.77 5.67 7.82
C VAL A 65 7.61 6.27 6.68
N GLY A 66 6.98 6.81 5.64
CA GLY A 66 7.67 7.53 4.57
C GLY A 66 8.29 6.65 3.50
N VAL A 67 7.77 5.44 3.28
CA VAL A 67 8.26 4.54 2.23
C VAL A 67 8.13 5.14 0.82
N PRO A 68 7.03 5.82 0.44
CA PRO A 68 6.93 6.45 -0.88
C PRO A 68 8.05 7.46 -1.14
N GLN A 69 8.40 8.27 -0.14
CA GLN A 69 9.50 9.23 -0.21
C GLN A 69 10.87 8.54 -0.28
N PHE A 70 11.03 7.40 0.42
CA PHE A 70 12.24 6.58 0.32
C PHE A 70 12.42 6.06 -1.10
N ILE A 71 11.37 5.53 -1.73
CA ILE A 71 11.42 5.02 -3.11
C ILE A 71 11.77 6.13 -4.09
N ASP A 72 11.17 7.31 -3.96
CA ASP A 72 11.48 8.47 -4.82
C ASP A 72 12.97 8.87 -4.73
N ARG A 73 13.51 8.95 -3.50
CA ARG A 73 14.93 9.23 -3.29
C ARG A 73 15.85 8.13 -3.83
N ALA A 74 15.45 6.87 -3.66
CA ALA A 74 16.21 5.73 -4.17
C ALA A 74 16.36 5.79 -5.69
N LEU A 75 15.28 6.12 -6.40
CA LEU A 75 15.28 6.27 -7.86
C LEU A 75 16.12 7.43 -8.36
N GLY A 76 16.27 8.49 -7.58
CA GLY A 76 17.10 9.64 -7.91
C GLY A 76 18.57 9.49 -7.52
N GLY A 77 18.91 8.53 -6.64
CA GLY A 77 20.21 8.45 -6.00
C GLY A 77 21.01 7.18 -6.29
N TRP A 78 20.55 6.03 -5.80
CA TRP A 78 21.37 4.81 -5.74
C TRP A 78 20.80 3.61 -6.51
N CYS A 79 19.56 3.67 -6.99
CA CYS A 79 19.03 2.63 -7.88
C CYS A 79 19.79 2.59 -9.19
N ASP A 80 20.06 1.39 -9.69
CA ASP A 80 20.56 1.21 -11.05
C ASP A 80 19.61 1.86 -12.07
N PRO A 81 20.13 2.53 -13.12
CA PRO A 81 19.30 3.16 -14.14
C PRO A 81 18.28 2.22 -14.79
N ALA A 82 18.61 0.92 -14.96
CA ALA A 82 17.69 -0.07 -15.49
C ALA A 82 16.55 -0.40 -14.51
N GLN A 83 16.86 -0.47 -13.21
CA GLN A 83 15.84 -0.64 -12.15
C GLN A 83 14.93 0.59 -12.06
N ALA A 84 15.52 1.79 -12.10
CA ALA A 84 14.75 3.04 -12.07
C ALA A 84 13.81 3.16 -13.28
N LYS A 85 14.27 2.77 -14.46
CA LYS A 85 13.46 2.70 -15.68
C LYS A 85 12.34 1.68 -15.52
N LEU A 86 12.67 0.45 -15.10
CA LEU A 86 11.70 -0.63 -14.89
C LEU A 86 10.59 -0.20 -13.92
N LEU A 87 10.94 0.49 -12.84
CA LEU A 87 9.96 0.93 -11.86
C LEU A 87 9.03 2.01 -12.44
N ARG A 88 9.57 3.04 -13.12
CA ARG A 88 8.76 4.10 -13.72
C ARG A 88 7.82 3.55 -14.80
N GLU A 89 8.33 2.74 -15.72
CA GLU A 89 7.53 2.12 -16.77
C GLU A 89 6.46 1.17 -16.19
N GLY A 90 6.80 0.44 -15.13
CA GLY A 90 5.87 -0.44 -14.43
C GLY A 90 4.76 0.32 -13.70
N LEU A 91 5.05 1.48 -13.11
CA LEU A 91 4.05 2.36 -12.49
C LEU A 91 3.09 2.95 -13.54
N ASP A 92 3.63 3.38 -14.68
CA ASP A 92 2.81 3.90 -15.79
C ASP A 92 1.93 2.77 -16.36
N GLY A 93 2.47 1.55 -16.50
CA GLY A 93 1.72 0.37 -16.92
C GLY A 93 0.62 -0.01 -15.93
N LEU A 94 0.90 0.03 -14.62
CA LEU A 94 -0.07 -0.25 -13.58
C LEU A 94 -1.25 0.72 -13.63
N ASP A 95 -0.97 2.00 -13.86
CA ASP A 95 -1.99 3.04 -13.98
C ASP A 95 -2.79 2.92 -15.29
N ALA A 96 -2.14 2.48 -16.38
CA ALA A 96 -2.80 2.19 -17.65
C ALA A 96 -3.76 0.99 -17.54
N ASP A 97 -3.31 -0.11 -16.91
CA ASP A 97 -4.13 -1.30 -16.67
C ASP A 97 -5.32 -0.99 -15.74
N ALA A 98 -5.10 -0.15 -14.72
CA ALA A 98 -6.17 0.33 -13.83
C ALA A 98 -7.24 1.11 -14.61
N LYS A 99 -6.83 2.04 -15.46
CA LYS A 99 -7.74 2.82 -16.32
C LYS A 99 -8.49 1.94 -17.31
N ALA A 100 -7.81 0.97 -17.92
CA ALA A 100 -8.42 0.04 -18.86
C ALA A 100 -9.48 -0.86 -18.21
N ALA A 101 -9.21 -1.34 -16.98
CA ALA A 101 -10.09 -2.26 -16.27
C ALA A 101 -11.24 -1.57 -15.52
N HIS A 102 -11.01 -0.37 -14.98
CA HIS A 102 -11.93 0.30 -14.04
C HIS A 102 -12.25 1.76 -14.38
N GLY A 103 -11.64 2.32 -15.42
CA GLY A 103 -11.89 3.71 -15.85
C GLY A 103 -11.30 4.78 -14.92
N ALA A 104 -10.45 4.39 -13.94
CA ALA A 104 -9.87 5.28 -12.95
C ALA A 104 -8.37 5.00 -12.78
N ALA A 105 -7.61 6.00 -12.33
CA ALA A 105 -6.20 5.82 -11.98
C ALA A 105 -6.06 4.82 -10.81
N PHE A 106 -4.94 4.10 -10.73
CA PHE A 106 -4.72 3.09 -9.69
C PHE A 106 -4.96 3.63 -8.29
N ALA A 107 -4.44 4.82 -7.98
CA ALA A 107 -4.59 5.45 -6.67
C ALA A 107 -6.05 5.85 -6.33
N GLU A 108 -6.93 5.92 -7.32
CA GLU A 108 -8.35 6.31 -7.18
C GLU A 108 -9.28 5.09 -7.06
N MET A 109 -8.75 3.90 -7.28
CA MET A 109 -9.51 2.65 -7.17
C MET A 109 -9.78 2.29 -5.71
N THR A 110 -10.77 1.43 -5.48
CA THR A 110 -11.00 0.84 -4.16
C THR A 110 -9.86 -0.10 -3.78
N SER A 111 -9.57 -0.27 -2.48
CA SER A 111 -8.51 -1.17 -2.00
C SER A 111 -8.67 -2.61 -2.51
N ALA A 112 -9.92 -3.08 -2.64
CA ALA A 112 -10.19 -4.41 -3.18
C ALA A 112 -9.76 -4.54 -4.66
N GLN A 113 -10.07 -3.54 -5.50
CA GLN A 113 -9.66 -3.50 -6.90
C GLN A 113 -8.14 -3.38 -7.04
N GLN A 114 -7.52 -2.51 -6.25
CA GLN A 114 -6.06 -2.34 -6.20
C GLN A 114 -5.37 -3.66 -5.83
N THR A 115 -5.85 -4.32 -4.77
CA THR A 115 -5.31 -5.63 -4.33
C THR A 115 -5.46 -6.69 -5.40
N ALA A 116 -6.62 -6.78 -6.05
CA ALA A 116 -6.84 -7.74 -7.14
C ALA A 116 -5.88 -7.52 -8.31
N LEU A 117 -5.61 -6.27 -8.68
CA LEU A 117 -4.68 -5.93 -9.75
C LEU A 117 -3.23 -6.26 -9.36
N LEU A 118 -2.79 -5.91 -8.16
CA LEU A 118 -1.44 -6.24 -7.68
C LEU A 118 -1.23 -7.75 -7.51
N THR A 119 -2.26 -8.49 -7.09
CA THR A 119 -2.20 -9.97 -7.02
C THR A 119 -1.97 -10.59 -8.40
N ARG A 120 -2.59 -10.04 -9.46
CA ARG A 120 -2.30 -10.47 -10.83
C ARG A 120 -0.85 -10.18 -11.24
N TYR A 121 -0.28 -9.07 -10.79
CA TYR A 121 1.12 -8.72 -11.05
C TYR A 121 2.11 -9.60 -10.30
N ASP A 122 1.69 -10.19 -9.16
CA ASP A 122 2.52 -11.10 -8.37
C ASP A 122 2.54 -12.53 -8.93
N ASP A 123 1.67 -12.87 -9.87
CA ASP A 123 1.68 -14.18 -10.52
C ASP A 123 3.05 -14.44 -11.17
N VAL A 124 3.57 -15.65 -10.98
CA VAL A 124 4.88 -16.09 -11.50
C VAL A 124 4.98 -15.96 -13.02
N ARG A 125 3.85 -16.05 -13.72
CA ARG A 125 3.76 -15.98 -15.18
C ARG A 125 3.46 -14.58 -15.70
N ALA A 126 3.15 -13.62 -14.83
CA ALA A 126 2.82 -12.26 -15.24
C ALA A 126 4.04 -11.55 -15.84
N PRO A 127 3.92 -10.90 -16.99
CA PRO A 127 5.00 -10.11 -17.57
C PRO A 127 5.43 -8.94 -16.65
N GLN A 128 4.53 -8.45 -15.81
CA GLN A 128 4.75 -7.36 -14.86
C GLN A 128 5.42 -7.81 -13.56
N ARG A 129 5.65 -9.11 -13.35
CA ARG A 129 6.21 -9.64 -12.11
C ARG A 129 7.53 -9.00 -11.70
N ARG A 130 8.43 -8.75 -12.65
CA ARG A 130 9.75 -8.14 -12.35
C ARG A 130 9.61 -6.73 -11.76
N PHE A 131 8.70 -5.93 -12.31
CA PHE A 131 8.36 -4.62 -11.76
C PHE A 131 7.80 -4.74 -10.35
N PHE A 132 6.81 -5.62 -10.15
CA PHE A 132 6.16 -5.74 -8.86
C PHE A 132 7.09 -6.34 -7.79
N ALA A 133 7.99 -7.25 -8.16
CA ALA A 133 9.03 -7.75 -7.26
C ALA A 133 9.97 -6.63 -6.79
N LEU A 134 10.42 -5.76 -7.71
CA LEU A 134 11.23 -4.60 -7.38
C LEU A 134 10.48 -3.60 -6.47
N LEU A 135 9.20 -3.34 -6.75
CA LEU A 135 8.38 -2.48 -5.91
C LEU A 135 8.23 -3.04 -4.49
N LYS A 136 7.99 -4.35 -4.35
CA LYS A 136 7.93 -5.03 -3.04
C LYS A 136 9.27 -4.95 -2.31
N GLU A 137 10.37 -5.19 -3.01
CA GLU A 137 11.72 -5.11 -2.46
C GLU A 137 12.01 -3.72 -1.89
N LEU A 138 11.83 -2.67 -2.70
CA LEU A 138 12.04 -1.29 -2.26
C LEU A 138 11.11 -0.88 -1.12
N THR A 139 9.85 -1.35 -1.15
CA THR A 139 8.90 -1.11 -0.06
C THR A 139 9.36 -1.77 1.23
N THR A 140 9.80 -3.02 1.16
CA THR A 140 10.30 -3.78 2.32
C THR A 140 11.57 -3.15 2.89
N ILE A 141 12.53 -2.79 2.04
CA ILE A 141 13.76 -2.11 2.47
C ILE A 141 13.40 -0.78 3.15
N GLY A 142 12.61 0.08 2.48
CA GLY A 142 12.21 1.38 3.02
C GLY A 142 11.45 1.28 4.34
N TYR A 143 10.62 0.24 4.49
CA TYR A 143 9.87 0.02 5.72
C TYR A 143 10.78 -0.40 6.88
N PHE A 144 11.55 -1.48 6.73
CA PHE A 144 12.34 -2.03 7.83
C PHE A 144 13.60 -1.21 8.17
N THR A 145 14.06 -0.34 7.26
CA THR A 145 15.11 0.64 7.55
C THR A 145 14.55 1.96 8.11
N SER A 146 13.24 2.13 8.15
CA SER A 146 12.62 3.28 8.82
C SER A 146 12.73 3.15 10.34
N LYS A 147 12.67 4.29 11.06
CA LYS A 147 12.67 4.29 12.53
C LYS A 147 11.57 3.38 13.09
N ALA A 148 10.35 3.51 12.62
CA ALA A 148 9.23 2.71 13.12
C ALA A 148 9.36 1.22 12.73
N GLY A 149 9.80 0.92 11.51
CA GLY A 149 10.05 -0.45 11.08
C GLY A 149 11.12 -1.12 11.95
N ALA A 150 12.22 -0.45 12.22
CA ALA A 150 13.30 -0.99 13.04
C ALA A 150 12.94 -1.13 14.53
N THR A 151 12.18 -0.17 15.10
CA THR A 151 11.96 -0.13 16.56
C THR A 151 10.59 -0.66 17.00
N VAL A 152 9.57 -0.63 16.12
CA VAL A 152 8.20 -1.08 16.44
C VAL A 152 7.91 -2.44 15.81
N ALA A 153 8.15 -2.59 14.51
CA ALA A 153 7.92 -3.86 13.81
C ALA A 153 9.02 -4.89 14.12
N LEU A 154 10.27 -4.46 14.17
CA LEU A 154 11.42 -5.27 14.58
C LEU A 154 11.89 -4.90 15.99
N ARG A 155 12.82 -5.68 16.49
CA ARG A 155 13.54 -5.39 17.73
C ARG A 155 14.88 -4.74 17.40
N TYR A 156 14.99 -3.45 17.71
CA TYR A 156 16.23 -2.71 17.59
C TYR A 156 16.92 -2.62 18.96
N ASP A 157 18.17 -3.06 19.03
CA ASP A 157 19.03 -2.91 20.20
C ASP A 157 20.35 -2.31 19.73
N PRO A 158 20.68 -1.05 20.07
CA PRO A 158 21.90 -0.39 19.61
C PRO A 158 23.17 -0.98 20.26
N VAL A 159 23.03 -1.69 21.38
CA VAL A 159 24.16 -2.33 22.09
C VAL A 159 23.73 -3.72 22.54
N PRO A 160 23.67 -4.70 21.63
CA PRO A 160 23.10 -6.03 21.91
C PRO A 160 23.86 -6.86 22.95
N GLY A 161 25.06 -6.44 23.37
CA GLY A 161 25.86 -7.16 24.34
C GLY A 161 26.46 -8.44 23.77
N ASP A 162 26.46 -9.52 24.58
CA ASP A 162 27.05 -10.80 24.17
C ASP A 162 26.22 -11.51 23.10
N TYR A 163 26.90 -12.11 22.13
CA TYR A 163 26.26 -12.93 21.11
C TYR A 163 25.72 -14.23 21.71
N ARG A 164 24.39 -14.41 21.61
CA ARG A 164 23.67 -15.63 21.99
C ARG A 164 22.97 -16.19 20.76
N GLY A 165 23.64 -17.12 20.07
CA GLY A 165 23.13 -17.65 18.79
C GLY A 165 21.89 -18.53 18.87
N CYS A 166 21.69 -19.24 19.98
CA CYS A 166 20.56 -20.18 20.15
C CYS A 166 19.64 -19.71 21.28
N VAL A 167 18.82 -18.70 21.00
CA VAL A 167 17.81 -18.20 21.94
C VAL A 167 16.42 -18.56 21.42
N PRO A 168 15.52 -19.10 22.26
CA PRO A 168 14.14 -19.36 21.84
C PRO A 168 13.45 -18.10 21.34
N LEU A 169 12.72 -18.19 20.20
CA LEU A 169 11.98 -17.04 19.64
C LEU A 169 11.02 -16.42 20.65
N LYS A 170 10.47 -17.21 21.56
CA LYS A 170 9.59 -16.75 22.64
C LYS A 170 10.25 -15.71 23.56
N GLU A 171 11.58 -15.79 23.77
CA GLU A 171 12.34 -14.84 24.59
C GLU A 171 12.66 -13.56 23.81
N ILE A 172 12.86 -13.67 22.49
CA ILE A 172 13.16 -12.54 21.60
C ILE A 172 11.88 -11.77 21.26
N GLY A 173 10.77 -12.51 21.03
CA GLY A 173 9.44 -11.98 20.73
C GLY A 173 9.24 -11.63 19.26
N ARG A 174 10.20 -10.91 18.62
CA ARG A 174 10.15 -10.49 17.21
C ARG A 174 11.54 -10.49 16.59
N GLY A 175 11.62 -10.44 15.26
CA GLY A 175 12.91 -10.42 14.55
C GLY A 175 13.78 -9.21 14.94
N TRP A 176 15.10 -9.42 14.90
CA TRP A 176 16.06 -8.34 15.11
C TRP A 176 16.08 -7.38 13.91
N ALA A 177 16.18 -6.09 14.19
CA ALA A 177 16.53 -5.11 13.17
C ALA A 177 18.02 -5.32 12.78
N THR A 178 18.28 -5.28 11.47
CA THR A 178 19.66 -5.23 10.97
C THR A 178 20.24 -3.85 11.21
N THR A 179 21.46 -3.79 11.70
CA THR A 179 22.27 -2.57 11.84
C THR A 179 23.13 -2.37 10.60
#